data_0e12a1bc17626f5ec9e70e23ec5fb42f
#
_entry.id   0e12a1bc17626f5ec9e70e23ec5fb42f
#
_cell.length_a   1.000
_cell.length_b   1.000
_cell.length_c   1.000
_cell.angle_alpha   90.00
_cell.angle_beta   90.00
_cell.angle_gamma   90.00
#
_symmetry.space_group_name_H-M   'P 1'
#
loop_
_entity.id
_entity.type
_entity.pdbx_description
1 polymer ?
#
loop_
_entity_poly.entity_id
_entity_poly.type
_entity_poly.pdbx_seq_one_letter_code
_entity_poly.pdbx_strand_id
1 'polypeptide(L)'
;PMDLEEAKSLLPEFFLTQLTEDYSPEDAERIIAGVATRRKTTMRANASLSTRDEVAAVLDEAGIAYAFVLWYADGFILDTATPRDLWELPAYEDGKLYLQSLSSMIPALVMEPGSGDEICDMCAAPGGKTTQMSAMGGKGCYITACEMNLPRAEKLEYNLAKQGSRGVNVMKIDARNLDSFLMFGKVLLDAPCSGSGTIYAADPKLAKRFNPGLLTKCRKQQGKLLAKALQVVKPGGTLVYSTCSVLKSENEDQV
;
A
#
# COMPACT_ATOMS: atom_id res chain seq x y z
N PRO A 1 24.35 -5.18 7.93
CA PRO A 1 23.08 -5.79 8.26
C PRO A 1 23.13 -6.29 9.70
N MET A 2 22.05 -6.08 10.43
CA MET A 2 21.84 -6.58 11.78
C MET A 2 21.74 -8.11 11.71
N ASP A 3 22.35 -8.82 12.67
CA ASP A 3 22.19 -10.26 12.73
C ASP A 3 20.80 -10.67 13.31
N LEU A 4 20.46 -11.94 13.16
CA LEU A 4 19.13 -12.44 13.51
C LEU A 4 18.86 -12.40 15.01
N GLU A 5 19.86 -12.69 15.85
CA GLU A 5 19.72 -12.69 17.31
C GLU A 5 19.61 -11.27 17.85
N GLU A 6 20.38 -10.33 17.29
CA GLU A 6 20.22 -8.91 17.58
C GLU A 6 18.82 -8.42 17.23
N ALA A 7 18.32 -8.77 16.05
CA ALA A 7 16.97 -8.40 15.62
C ALA A 7 15.89 -8.96 16.57
N LYS A 8 16.00 -10.23 16.96
CA LYS A 8 15.08 -10.86 17.93
C LYS A 8 15.08 -10.12 19.26
N SER A 9 16.25 -9.68 19.74
CA SER A 9 16.36 -8.96 21.02
C SER A 9 15.67 -7.58 21.03
N LEU A 10 15.51 -6.96 19.86
CA LEU A 10 14.89 -5.64 19.68
C LEU A 10 13.39 -5.71 19.38
N LEU A 11 12.89 -6.86 18.92
CA LEU A 11 11.49 -7.03 18.56
C LEU A 11 10.62 -7.30 19.80
N PRO A 12 9.36 -6.82 19.82
CA PRO A 12 8.43 -7.11 20.89
C PRO A 12 8.17 -8.61 21.03
N GLU A 13 8.15 -9.11 22.26
CA GLU A 13 7.93 -10.53 22.57
C GLU A 13 6.62 -11.06 21.98
N PHE A 14 5.53 -10.29 22.07
CA PHE A 14 4.24 -10.70 21.51
C PHE A 14 4.30 -10.94 19.99
N PHE A 15 5.14 -10.17 19.28
CA PHE A 15 5.32 -10.35 17.83
C PHE A 15 6.08 -11.64 17.52
N LEU A 16 7.16 -11.92 18.26
CA LEU A 16 7.92 -13.16 18.11
C LEU A 16 7.06 -14.38 18.42
N THR A 17 6.25 -14.32 19.48
CA THR A 17 5.28 -15.37 19.83
C THR A 17 4.28 -15.59 18.69
N GLN A 18 3.69 -14.53 18.17
CA GLN A 18 2.72 -14.61 17.09
C GLN A 18 3.33 -15.19 15.81
N LEU A 19 4.57 -14.81 15.47
CA LEU A 19 5.27 -15.38 14.31
C LEU A 19 5.49 -16.90 14.46
N THR A 20 5.80 -17.36 15.68
CA THR A 20 5.99 -18.78 15.97
C THR A 20 4.67 -19.56 15.86
N GLU A 21 3.55 -18.94 16.23
CA GLU A 21 2.22 -19.54 16.10
C GLU A 21 1.73 -19.57 14.64
N ASP A 22 2.00 -18.50 13.88
CA ASP A 22 1.48 -18.30 12.53
C ASP A 22 2.30 -19.02 11.44
N TYR A 23 3.61 -19.24 11.67
CA TYR A 23 4.55 -19.66 10.63
C TYR A 23 5.44 -20.83 11.06
N SER A 24 6.01 -21.50 10.06
CA SER A 24 7.12 -22.43 10.31
C SER A 24 8.33 -21.70 10.88
N PRO A 25 9.23 -22.38 11.62
CA PRO A 25 10.45 -21.76 12.12
C PRO A 25 11.27 -21.06 11.03
N GLU A 26 11.38 -21.68 9.86
CA GLU A 26 12.11 -21.13 8.71
C GLU A 26 11.46 -19.83 8.19
N ASP A 27 10.15 -19.81 8.02
CA ASP A 27 9.43 -18.62 7.55
C ASP A 27 9.44 -17.50 8.59
N ALA A 28 9.29 -17.83 9.88
CA ALA A 28 9.42 -16.86 10.96
C ALA A 28 10.81 -16.19 10.95
N GLU A 29 11.89 -16.96 10.79
CA GLU A 29 13.24 -16.42 10.66
C GLU A 29 13.42 -15.55 9.41
N ARG A 30 12.83 -15.93 8.28
CA ARG A 30 12.85 -15.10 7.06
C ARG A 30 12.13 -13.76 7.27
N ILE A 31 11.00 -13.75 7.98
CA ILE A 31 10.29 -12.51 8.35
C ILE A 31 11.18 -11.65 9.27
N ILE A 32 11.80 -12.23 10.29
CA ILE A 32 12.70 -11.53 11.20
C ILE A 32 13.90 -10.94 10.45
N ALA A 33 14.50 -11.70 9.55
CA ALA A 33 15.57 -11.20 8.67
C ALA A 33 15.11 -10.02 7.80
N GLY A 34 13.87 -10.08 7.32
CA GLY A 34 13.27 -8.99 6.55
C GLY A 34 13.12 -7.70 7.35
N VAL A 35 12.65 -7.78 8.60
CA VAL A 35 12.51 -6.59 9.48
C VAL A 35 13.84 -6.10 10.07
N ALA A 36 14.87 -6.92 10.02
CA ALA A 36 16.26 -6.56 10.35
C ALA A 36 16.99 -5.82 9.22
N THR A 37 16.42 -5.83 8.02
CA THR A 37 17.07 -5.29 6.81
C THR A 37 16.49 -3.93 6.45
N ARG A 38 17.38 -2.96 6.13
CA ARG A 38 16.95 -1.69 5.53
C ARG A 38 16.43 -1.94 4.11
N ARG A 39 15.24 -1.47 3.84
CA ARG A 39 14.62 -1.61 2.52
C ARG A 39 15.22 -0.62 1.54
N LYS A 40 15.42 -1.08 0.31
CA LYS A 40 15.72 -0.20 -0.81
C LYS A 40 14.54 0.73 -1.10
N THR A 41 14.82 1.90 -1.64
CA THR A 41 13.79 2.79 -2.16
C THR A 41 13.19 2.16 -3.41
N THR A 42 11.87 2.15 -3.49
CA THR A 42 11.12 1.66 -4.64
C THR A 42 10.13 2.69 -5.11
N MET A 43 9.82 2.67 -6.39
CA MET A 43 8.89 3.61 -7.00
C MET A 43 8.25 3.00 -8.25
N ARG A 44 7.26 3.67 -8.79
CA ARG A 44 6.69 3.36 -10.10
C ARG A 44 6.64 4.59 -11.00
N ALA A 45 6.77 4.39 -12.30
CA ALA A 45 6.39 5.39 -13.28
C ALA A 45 4.88 5.62 -13.18
N ASN A 46 4.47 6.88 -13.32
CA ASN A 46 3.05 7.23 -13.38
C ASN A 46 2.56 7.20 -14.83
N ALA A 47 1.89 6.13 -15.21
CA ALA A 47 1.39 5.92 -16.57
C ALA A 47 0.32 6.94 -17.02
N SER A 48 -0.22 7.76 -16.11
CA SER A 48 -1.10 8.89 -16.46
C SER A 48 -0.35 10.06 -17.09
N LEU A 49 0.93 10.27 -16.74
CA LEU A 49 1.72 11.44 -17.12
C LEU A 49 3.07 11.11 -17.77
N SER A 50 3.51 9.87 -17.72
CA SER A 50 4.82 9.44 -18.23
C SER A 50 4.80 7.96 -18.64
N THR A 51 5.96 7.49 -19.07
CA THR A 51 6.20 6.08 -19.37
C THR A 51 7.38 5.58 -18.54
N ARG A 52 7.52 4.25 -18.43
CA ARG A 52 8.68 3.62 -17.81
C ARG A 52 10.00 4.14 -18.42
N ASP A 53 10.05 4.23 -19.74
CA ASP A 53 11.28 4.59 -20.46
C ASP A 53 11.65 6.07 -20.24
N GLU A 54 10.65 6.97 -20.17
CA GLU A 54 10.88 8.37 -19.80
C GLU A 54 11.42 8.51 -18.37
N VAL A 55 10.85 7.78 -17.42
CA VAL A 55 11.33 7.79 -16.03
C VAL A 55 12.72 7.16 -15.93
N ALA A 56 12.99 6.07 -16.66
CA ALA A 56 14.32 5.47 -16.74
C ALA A 56 15.36 6.48 -17.26
N ALA A 57 15.05 7.22 -18.32
CA ALA A 57 15.93 8.25 -18.86
C ALA A 57 16.23 9.37 -17.83
N VAL A 58 15.23 9.78 -17.04
CA VAL A 58 15.44 10.76 -15.94
C VAL A 58 16.41 10.23 -14.89
N LEU A 59 16.29 8.95 -14.51
CA LEU A 59 17.19 8.33 -13.53
C LEU A 59 18.60 8.20 -14.10
N ASP A 60 18.76 7.81 -15.35
CA ASP A 60 20.04 7.70 -16.04
C ASP A 60 20.75 9.06 -16.10
N GLU A 61 20.04 10.12 -16.46
CA GLU A 61 20.56 11.50 -16.49
C GLU A 61 20.99 11.97 -15.11
N ALA A 62 20.24 11.59 -14.06
CA ALA A 62 20.58 11.91 -12.67
C ALA A 62 21.68 11.02 -12.09
N GLY A 63 22.16 10.02 -12.82
CA GLY A 63 23.17 9.06 -12.33
C GLY A 63 22.65 8.12 -11.23
N ILE A 64 21.34 7.88 -11.18
CA ILE A 64 20.70 7.01 -10.19
C ILE A 64 20.59 5.60 -10.75
N ALA A 65 21.30 4.66 -10.13
CA ALA A 65 21.25 3.24 -10.50
C ALA A 65 19.94 2.58 -10.05
N TYR A 66 19.35 1.78 -10.92
CA TYR A 66 18.08 1.09 -10.67
C TYR A 66 18.03 -0.29 -11.35
N ALA A 67 17.04 -1.07 -10.94
CA ALA A 67 16.59 -2.27 -11.64
C ALA A 67 15.07 -2.19 -11.87
N PHE A 68 14.61 -2.78 -12.96
CA PHE A 68 13.17 -2.94 -13.20
C PHE A 68 12.58 -4.05 -12.34
N VAL A 69 11.32 -3.88 -11.96
CA VAL A 69 10.54 -4.92 -11.30
C VAL A 69 10.04 -5.93 -12.35
N LEU A 70 10.37 -7.21 -12.21
CA LEU A 70 10.08 -8.23 -13.23
C LEU A 70 8.58 -8.48 -13.45
N TRP A 71 7.77 -8.30 -12.41
CA TRP A 71 6.32 -8.58 -12.44
C TRP A 71 5.45 -7.33 -12.60
N TYR A 72 6.06 -6.13 -12.68
CA TYR A 72 5.35 -4.87 -12.90
C TYR A 72 6.18 -3.93 -13.76
N ALA A 73 5.72 -3.70 -14.99
CA ALA A 73 6.48 -2.94 -15.99
C ALA A 73 6.86 -1.52 -15.55
N ASP A 74 6.01 -0.86 -14.76
CA ASP A 74 6.25 0.51 -14.28
C ASP A 74 7.06 0.57 -12.98
N GLY A 75 7.41 -0.57 -12.39
CA GLY A 75 8.10 -0.65 -11.09
C GLY A 75 9.61 -0.54 -11.20
N PHE A 76 10.21 0.19 -10.24
CA PHE A 76 11.65 0.41 -10.12
C PHE A 76 12.14 0.09 -8.71
N ILE A 77 13.29 -0.53 -8.62
CA ILE A 77 14.06 -0.72 -7.38
C ILE A 77 15.33 0.10 -7.51
N LEU A 78 15.52 1.09 -6.63
CA LEU A 78 16.72 1.91 -6.66
C LEU A 78 17.83 1.25 -5.86
N ASP A 79 19.06 1.32 -6.35
CA ASP A 79 20.18 0.60 -5.70
C ASP A 79 20.57 1.26 -4.38
N THR A 80 20.93 2.53 -4.39
CA THR A 80 21.40 3.28 -3.23
C THR A 80 20.62 4.57 -2.97
N ALA A 81 19.90 5.10 -3.96
CA ALA A 81 19.18 6.34 -3.84
C ALA A 81 18.09 6.28 -2.77
N THR A 82 17.95 7.36 -2.03
CA THR A 82 16.95 7.54 -0.98
C THR A 82 15.73 8.30 -1.52
N PRO A 83 14.59 8.30 -0.81
CA PRO A 83 13.47 9.17 -1.18
C PRO A 83 13.85 10.64 -1.37
N ARG A 84 14.79 11.14 -0.59
CA ARG A 84 15.26 12.53 -0.66
C ARG A 84 15.92 12.84 -2.00
N ASP A 85 16.71 11.92 -2.53
CA ASP A 85 17.37 12.10 -3.83
C ASP A 85 16.33 12.23 -4.96
N LEU A 86 15.19 11.54 -4.84
CA LEU A 86 14.10 11.64 -5.81
C LEU A 86 13.30 12.94 -5.68
N TRP A 87 13.12 13.47 -4.46
CA TRP A 87 12.38 14.71 -4.25
C TRP A 87 13.01 15.90 -4.96
N GLU A 88 14.31 15.86 -5.22
CA GLU A 88 15.05 16.90 -5.94
C GLU A 88 14.88 16.81 -7.46
N LEU A 89 14.29 15.73 -7.97
CA LEU A 89 14.07 15.57 -9.42
C LEU A 89 12.82 16.33 -9.87
N PRO A 90 12.89 17.11 -10.97
CA PRO A 90 11.71 17.74 -11.57
C PRO A 90 10.59 16.74 -11.88
N ALA A 91 10.93 15.54 -12.33
CA ALA A 91 9.97 14.47 -12.62
C ALA A 91 9.14 14.03 -11.40
N TYR A 92 9.69 14.11 -10.17
CA TYR A 92 8.95 13.88 -8.93
C TYR A 92 7.92 14.99 -8.70
N GLU A 93 8.33 16.25 -8.84
CA GLU A 93 7.43 17.40 -8.65
C GLU A 93 6.33 17.43 -9.72
N ASP A 94 6.65 17.08 -10.94
CA ASP A 94 5.73 16.97 -12.07
C ASP A 94 4.78 15.76 -11.99
N GLY A 95 4.88 14.92 -10.96
CA GLY A 95 4.03 13.75 -10.78
C GLY A 95 4.27 12.59 -11.74
N LYS A 96 5.42 12.57 -12.43
CA LYS A 96 5.77 11.54 -13.42
C LYS A 96 6.17 10.19 -12.80
N LEU A 97 6.46 10.18 -11.52
CA LEU A 97 6.78 9.00 -10.72
C LEU A 97 6.11 9.07 -9.34
N TYR A 98 5.97 7.92 -8.69
CA TYR A 98 5.39 7.82 -7.36
C TYR A 98 6.21 6.85 -6.49
N LEU A 99 6.65 7.32 -5.32
CA LEU A 99 7.31 6.47 -4.33
C LEU A 99 6.31 5.52 -3.69
N GLN A 100 6.55 4.23 -3.84
CA GLN A 100 5.66 3.18 -3.33
C GLN A 100 6.45 1.92 -3.05
N SER A 101 6.14 1.22 -1.95
CA SER A 101 6.72 -0.09 -1.70
C SER A 101 6.21 -1.12 -2.71
N LEU A 102 7.03 -2.11 -3.05
CA LEU A 102 6.65 -3.14 -4.03
C LEU A 102 5.39 -3.89 -3.60
N SER A 103 5.31 -4.27 -2.33
CA SER A 103 4.12 -4.94 -1.78
C SER A 103 2.85 -4.08 -1.88
N SER A 104 2.98 -2.76 -1.75
CA SER A 104 1.85 -1.83 -1.91
C SER A 104 1.37 -1.70 -3.36
N MET A 105 2.18 -2.07 -4.35
CA MET A 105 1.78 -2.07 -5.77
C MET A 105 0.89 -3.26 -6.13
N ILE A 106 0.99 -4.37 -5.40
CA ILE A 106 0.32 -5.64 -5.73
C ILE A 106 -1.21 -5.54 -5.70
N PRO A 107 -1.88 -4.94 -4.70
CA PRO A 107 -3.34 -4.90 -4.66
C PRO A 107 -3.98 -4.24 -5.90
N ALA A 108 -3.39 -3.18 -6.42
CA ALA A 108 -3.88 -2.53 -7.65
C ALA A 108 -3.70 -3.44 -8.89
N LEU A 109 -2.62 -4.21 -8.96
CA LEU A 109 -2.41 -5.18 -10.03
C LEU A 109 -3.43 -6.32 -9.95
N VAL A 110 -3.70 -6.85 -8.76
CA VAL A 110 -4.71 -7.91 -8.55
C VAL A 110 -6.12 -7.41 -8.87
N MET A 111 -6.38 -6.12 -8.64
CA MET A 111 -7.66 -5.48 -8.99
C MET A 111 -7.90 -5.44 -10.51
N GLU A 112 -6.84 -5.39 -11.32
CA GLU A 112 -6.91 -5.32 -12.79
C GLU A 112 -7.89 -4.23 -13.28
N PRO A 113 -7.70 -2.95 -12.88
CA PRO A 113 -8.62 -1.89 -13.25
C PRO A 113 -8.62 -1.66 -14.76
N GLY A 114 -9.80 -1.44 -15.33
CA GLY A 114 -10.00 -1.20 -16.76
C GLY A 114 -11.09 -0.18 -17.05
N SER A 115 -11.22 0.19 -18.33
CA SER A 115 -12.28 1.09 -18.80
C SER A 115 -13.66 0.46 -18.55
N GLY A 116 -14.57 1.24 -18.00
CA GLY A 116 -15.91 0.79 -17.61
C GLY A 116 -16.01 0.29 -16.16
N ASP A 117 -14.89 0.15 -15.46
CA ASP A 117 -14.93 -0.24 -14.05
C ASP A 117 -15.43 0.88 -13.13
N GLU A 118 -16.22 0.48 -12.17
CA GLU A 118 -16.62 1.27 -11.01
C GLU A 118 -15.99 0.64 -9.76
N ILE A 119 -14.98 1.30 -9.22
CA ILE A 119 -14.15 0.80 -8.13
C ILE A 119 -14.42 1.60 -6.85
N CYS A 120 -14.55 0.94 -5.71
CA CYS A 120 -14.49 1.58 -4.40
C CYS A 120 -13.14 1.27 -3.74
N ASP A 121 -12.39 2.30 -3.38
CA ASP A 121 -11.20 2.21 -2.52
C ASP A 121 -11.60 2.67 -1.12
N MET A 122 -11.77 1.73 -0.20
CA MET A 122 -12.41 1.98 1.09
C MET A 122 -11.49 2.69 2.10
N CYS A 123 -10.18 2.62 1.93
CA CYS A 123 -9.18 3.23 2.82
C CYS A 123 -8.06 3.85 1.99
N ALA A 124 -8.40 4.87 1.20
CA ALA A 124 -7.62 5.30 0.04
C ALA A 124 -6.34 6.09 0.37
N ALA A 125 -6.34 6.90 1.43
CA ALA A 125 -5.20 7.76 1.72
C ALA A 125 -3.92 6.98 2.10
N PRO A 126 -2.76 7.44 1.66
CA PRO A 126 -2.47 8.71 1.00
C PRO A 126 -2.67 8.74 -0.52
N GLY A 127 -3.14 7.65 -1.16
CA GLY A 127 -3.49 7.62 -2.57
C GLY A 127 -2.56 6.80 -3.47
N GLY A 128 -1.61 6.06 -2.92
CA GLY A 128 -0.68 5.25 -3.72
C GLY A 128 -1.38 4.20 -4.59
N LYS A 129 -2.31 3.44 -4.01
CA LYS A 129 -3.10 2.44 -4.74
C LYS A 129 -4.17 3.09 -5.61
N THR A 130 -4.82 4.14 -5.12
CA THR A 130 -5.84 4.88 -5.88
C THR A 130 -5.28 5.49 -7.15
N THR A 131 -4.14 6.20 -7.05
CA THR A 131 -3.46 6.80 -8.22
C THR A 131 -2.95 5.74 -9.19
N GLN A 132 -2.47 4.60 -8.68
CA GLN A 132 -2.05 3.46 -9.48
C GLN A 132 -3.23 2.86 -10.25
N MET A 133 -4.36 2.61 -9.58
CA MET A 133 -5.57 2.09 -10.24
C MET A 133 -6.13 3.06 -11.28
N SER A 134 -6.11 4.37 -10.99
CA SER A 134 -6.53 5.40 -11.94
C SER A 134 -5.64 5.40 -13.20
N ALA A 135 -4.32 5.29 -13.03
CA ALA A 135 -3.38 5.23 -14.15
C ALA A 135 -3.57 3.96 -15.00
N MET A 136 -3.75 2.81 -14.34
CA MET A 136 -3.96 1.51 -15.02
C MET A 136 -5.31 1.43 -15.73
N GLY A 137 -6.38 1.90 -15.09
CA GLY A 137 -7.74 1.84 -15.63
C GLY A 137 -8.00 2.81 -16.77
N GLY A 138 -7.26 3.91 -16.78
CA GLY A 138 -7.35 4.92 -17.85
C GLY A 138 -8.72 5.58 -17.95
N LYS A 139 -9.03 6.07 -19.16
CA LYS A 139 -10.31 6.74 -19.42
C LYS A 139 -11.49 5.78 -19.27
N GLY A 140 -12.50 6.21 -18.50
CA GLY A 140 -13.71 5.41 -18.28
C GLY A 140 -13.62 4.49 -17.06
N CYS A 141 -12.51 4.49 -16.34
CA CYS A 141 -12.42 3.88 -15.00
C CYS A 141 -12.80 4.93 -13.96
N TYR A 142 -13.76 4.61 -13.09
CA TYR A 142 -14.25 5.50 -12.05
C TYR A 142 -13.95 4.90 -10.67
N ILE A 143 -13.37 5.71 -9.79
CA ILE A 143 -12.98 5.29 -8.45
C ILE A 143 -13.65 6.18 -7.42
N THR A 144 -14.37 5.59 -6.47
CA THR A 144 -14.82 6.24 -5.24
C THR A 144 -13.79 5.94 -4.16
N ALA A 145 -13.08 6.97 -3.70
CA ALA A 145 -12.01 6.86 -2.73
C ALA A 145 -12.45 7.42 -1.38
N CYS A 146 -12.53 6.57 -0.35
CA CYS A 146 -12.97 6.93 1.00
C CYS A 146 -11.78 7.19 1.92
N GLU A 147 -11.85 8.26 2.70
CA GLU A 147 -10.94 8.54 3.81
C GLU A 147 -11.65 9.37 4.88
N MET A 148 -11.68 8.85 6.12
CA MET A 148 -12.38 9.50 7.22
C MET A 148 -11.57 10.60 7.92
N ASN A 149 -10.26 10.52 7.86
CA ASN A 149 -9.36 11.48 8.50
C ASN A 149 -9.11 12.67 7.55
N LEU A 150 -9.57 13.86 7.92
CA LEU A 150 -9.50 15.04 7.05
C LEU A 150 -8.09 15.38 6.56
N PRO A 151 -7.04 15.45 7.41
CA PRO A 151 -5.68 15.70 6.93
C PRO A 151 -5.17 14.64 5.95
N ARG A 152 -5.56 13.36 6.14
CA ARG A 152 -5.21 12.30 5.20
C ARG A 152 -6.00 12.40 3.90
N ALA A 153 -7.27 12.81 3.96
CA ALA A 153 -8.09 13.06 2.78
C ALA A 153 -7.53 14.22 1.94
N GLU A 154 -7.07 15.29 2.57
CA GLU A 154 -6.40 16.40 1.89
C GLU A 154 -5.10 15.94 1.21
N LYS A 155 -4.33 15.06 1.86
CA LYS A 155 -3.13 14.46 1.26
C LYS A 155 -3.48 13.56 0.07
N LEU A 156 -4.58 12.82 0.15
CA LEU A 156 -5.11 12.03 -0.96
C LEU A 156 -5.47 12.92 -2.15
N GLU A 157 -6.25 13.98 -1.92
CA GLU A 157 -6.63 14.95 -2.96
C GLU A 157 -5.40 15.60 -3.61
N TYR A 158 -4.42 16.00 -2.81
CA TYR A 158 -3.15 16.54 -3.31
C TYR A 158 -2.41 15.54 -4.21
N ASN A 159 -2.29 14.28 -3.77
CA ASN A 159 -1.61 13.26 -4.54
C ASN A 159 -2.36 12.91 -5.85
N LEU A 160 -3.70 12.87 -5.81
CA LEU A 160 -4.52 12.67 -7.00
C LEU A 160 -4.30 13.78 -8.03
N ALA A 161 -4.30 15.03 -7.59
CA ALA A 161 -4.06 16.18 -8.46
C ALA A 161 -2.64 16.15 -9.04
N LYS A 162 -1.63 15.95 -8.20
CA LYS A 162 -0.21 15.87 -8.60
C LYS A 162 0.05 14.75 -9.61
N GLN A 163 -0.58 13.59 -9.42
CA GLN A 163 -0.44 12.44 -10.30
C GLN A 163 -1.33 12.52 -11.57
N GLY A 164 -2.12 13.58 -11.74
CA GLY A 164 -3.02 13.74 -12.88
C GLY A 164 -4.10 12.66 -12.95
N SER A 165 -4.50 12.13 -11.80
CA SER A 165 -5.54 11.09 -11.71
C SER A 165 -6.89 11.61 -12.16
N ARG A 166 -7.60 10.83 -12.97
CA ARG A 166 -8.92 11.18 -13.51
C ARG A 166 -9.96 10.17 -13.05
N GLY A 167 -11.22 10.59 -13.03
CA GLY A 167 -12.33 9.70 -12.68
C GLY A 167 -12.36 9.30 -11.20
N VAL A 168 -11.69 10.03 -10.30
CA VAL A 168 -11.67 9.75 -8.87
C VAL A 168 -12.52 10.75 -8.13
N ASN A 169 -13.50 10.24 -7.36
CA ASN A 169 -14.32 11.01 -6.42
C ASN A 169 -13.88 10.69 -4.99
N VAL A 170 -13.43 11.70 -4.25
CA VAL A 170 -13.03 11.54 -2.86
C VAL A 170 -14.23 11.76 -1.94
N MET A 171 -14.55 10.75 -1.14
CA MET A 171 -15.56 10.83 -0.07
C MET A 171 -14.85 10.91 1.29
N LYS A 172 -15.00 12.05 1.98
CA LYS A 172 -14.41 12.28 3.32
C LYS A 172 -15.27 11.66 4.40
N ILE A 173 -15.41 10.34 4.35
CA ILE A 173 -16.26 9.55 5.25
C ILE A 173 -15.54 8.31 5.74
N ASP A 174 -16.03 7.77 6.84
CA ASP A 174 -15.73 6.41 7.25
C ASP A 174 -16.44 5.43 6.31
N ALA A 175 -15.69 4.57 5.63
CA ALA A 175 -16.24 3.63 4.66
C ALA A 175 -17.25 2.63 5.26
N ARG A 176 -17.23 2.43 6.57
CA ARG A 176 -18.26 1.64 7.28
C ARG A 176 -19.65 2.28 7.19
N ASN A 177 -19.71 3.59 6.93
CA ASN A 177 -20.94 4.38 6.77
C ASN A 177 -21.35 4.55 5.31
N LEU A 178 -20.70 3.85 4.36
CA LEU A 178 -21.17 3.82 2.97
C LEU A 178 -22.62 3.34 2.93
N ASP A 179 -23.44 4.05 2.13
CA ASP A 179 -24.83 3.65 1.90
C ASP A 179 -24.84 2.25 1.26
N SER A 180 -25.67 1.37 1.80
CA SER A 180 -25.82 0.00 1.31
C SER A 180 -26.46 -0.09 -0.10
N PHE A 181 -27.02 1.01 -0.61
CA PHE A 181 -27.48 1.10 -2.00
C PHE A 181 -26.34 1.36 -3.00
N LEU A 182 -25.17 1.82 -2.51
CA LEU A 182 -23.98 1.95 -3.36
C LEU A 182 -23.42 0.57 -3.64
N MET A 183 -23.30 0.25 -4.93
CA MET A 183 -22.78 -1.04 -5.39
C MET A 183 -21.70 -0.82 -6.42
N PHE A 184 -20.55 -1.49 -6.22
CA PHE A 184 -19.37 -1.38 -7.06
C PHE A 184 -19.02 -2.71 -7.72
N GLY A 185 -18.59 -2.68 -8.97
CA GLY A 185 -18.09 -3.87 -9.65
C GLY A 185 -16.80 -4.40 -9.03
N LYS A 186 -15.97 -3.50 -8.48
CA LYS A 186 -14.72 -3.84 -7.81
C LYS A 186 -14.58 -3.04 -6.51
N VAL A 187 -14.11 -3.70 -5.45
CA VAL A 187 -13.86 -3.07 -4.15
C VAL A 187 -12.45 -3.40 -3.69
N LEU A 188 -11.68 -2.39 -3.36
CA LEU A 188 -10.39 -2.52 -2.67
C LEU A 188 -10.58 -2.17 -1.20
N LEU A 189 -10.29 -3.12 -0.34
CA LEU A 189 -10.13 -2.90 1.10
C LEU A 189 -8.66 -3.10 1.46
N ASP A 190 -7.86 -2.05 1.32
CA ASP A 190 -6.52 -1.97 1.90
C ASP A 190 -6.67 -1.54 3.36
N ALA A 191 -6.87 -2.53 4.22
CA ALA A 191 -7.39 -2.30 5.57
C ALA A 191 -6.36 -1.65 6.49
N PRO A 192 -6.80 -0.78 7.42
CA PRO A 192 -5.95 -0.31 8.50
C PRO A 192 -5.43 -1.51 9.30
N CYS A 193 -4.12 -1.57 9.53
CA CYS A 193 -3.48 -2.69 10.18
C CYS A 193 -2.37 -2.25 11.12
N SER A 194 -1.80 -3.19 11.87
CA SER A 194 -0.69 -2.93 12.79
C SER A 194 0.58 -2.45 12.09
N GLY A 195 0.70 -2.70 10.78
CA GLY A 195 1.87 -2.38 10.00
C GLY A 195 3.05 -3.31 10.26
N SER A 196 2.84 -4.49 10.81
CA SER A 196 3.88 -5.44 11.20
C SER A 196 4.82 -5.82 10.05
N GLY A 197 4.33 -5.82 8.82
CA GLY A 197 5.14 -6.04 7.63
C GLY A 197 6.01 -4.84 7.21
N THR A 198 5.87 -3.69 7.85
CA THR A 198 6.62 -2.45 7.55
C THR A 198 7.58 -2.02 8.64
N ILE A 199 7.63 -2.72 9.75
CA ILE A 199 8.52 -2.39 10.89
C ILE A 199 9.99 -2.57 10.51
N TYR A 200 10.85 -1.88 11.26
CA TYR A 200 12.29 -2.06 11.23
C TYR A 200 12.78 -2.30 12.65
N ALA A 201 13.52 -3.38 12.88
CA ALA A 201 13.90 -3.82 14.22
C ALA A 201 14.72 -2.78 14.99
N ALA A 202 15.56 -1.98 14.30
CA ALA A 202 16.34 -0.92 14.91
C ALA A 202 15.61 0.42 15.10
N ASP A 203 14.29 0.50 14.83
CA ASP A 203 13.52 1.72 15.12
C ASP A 203 13.35 1.89 16.62
N PRO A 204 13.93 2.94 17.25
CA PRO A 204 13.84 3.15 18.69
C PRO A 204 12.41 3.44 19.18
N LYS A 205 11.49 3.74 18.26
CA LYS A 205 10.07 3.99 18.55
C LYS A 205 9.18 2.77 18.31
N LEU A 206 9.76 1.63 17.93
CA LEU A 206 9.00 0.43 17.56
C LEU A 206 8.02 0.00 18.66
N ALA A 207 8.49 -0.22 19.88
CA ALA A 207 7.65 -0.67 21.00
C ALA A 207 6.49 0.29 21.33
N LYS A 208 6.66 1.59 21.08
CA LYS A 208 5.60 2.59 21.26
C LYS A 208 4.53 2.53 20.17
N ARG A 209 4.95 2.23 18.95
CA ARG A 209 4.06 2.24 17.78
C ARG A 209 3.38 0.90 17.54
N PHE A 210 4.06 -0.18 17.87
CA PHE A 210 3.64 -1.55 17.61
C PHE A 210 3.46 -2.30 18.92
N ASN A 211 2.22 -2.51 19.32
CA ASN A 211 1.85 -3.11 20.60
C ASN A 211 0.54 -3.92 20.48
N PRO A 212 0.23 -4.81 21.44
CA PRO A 212 -0.97 -5.66 21.40
C PRO A 212 -2.29 -4.88 21.31
N GLY A 213 -2.37 -3.71 21.94
CA GLY A 213 -3.56 -2.85 21.89
C GLY A 213 -3.86 -2.34 20.49
N LEU A 214 -2.83 -1.94 19.74
CA LEU A 214 -2.96 -1.57 18.34
C LEU A 214 -3.46 -2.75 17.50
N LEU A 215 -2.88 -3.92 17.67
CA LEU A 215 -3.28 -5.13 16.94
C LEU A 215 -4.76 -5.46 17.17
N THR A 216 -5.21 -5.47 18.42
CA THR A 216 -6.62 -5.71 18.78
C THR A 216 -7.56 -4.69 18.13
N LYS A 217 -7.19 -3.41 18.17
CA LYS A 217 -7.96 -2.33 17.55
C LYS A 217 -8.07 -2.52 16.04
N CYS A 218 -6.97 -2.81 15.37
CA CYS A 218 -6.93 -3.00 13.92
C CYS A 218 -7.79 -4.20 13.49
N ARG A 219 -7.66 -5.34 14.14
CA ARG A 219 -8.45 -6.54 13.87
C ARG A 219 -9.96 -6.27 13.96
N LYS A 220 -10.40 -5.55 14.98
CA LYS A 220 -11.81 -5.16 15.14
C LYS A 220 -12.30 -4.25 14.02
N GLN A 221 -11.46 -3.31 13.56
CA GLN A 221 -11.78 -2.44 12.44
C GLN A 221 -11.83 -3.20 11.12
N GLN A 222 -10.89 -4.11 10.89
CA GLN A 222 -10.81 -4.94 9.70
C GLN A 222 -12.08 -5.75 9.49
N GLY A 223 -12.56 -6.45 10.51
CA GLY A 223 -13.80 -7.23 10.43
C GLY A 223 -15.03 -6.38 10.08
N LYS A 224 -15.15 -5.18 10.65
CA LYS A 224 -16.24 -4.26 10.34
C LYS A 224 -16.17 -3.70 8.91
N LEU A 225 -14.97 -3.35 8.46
CA LEU A 225 -14.74 -2.86 7.09
C LEU A 225 -14.98 -3.97 6.07
N LEU A 226 -14.53 -5.19 6.34
CA LEU A 226 -14.75 -6.33 5.47
C LEU A 226 -16.24 -6.67 5.33
N ALA A 227 -16.98 -6.64 6.43
CA ALA A 227 -18.44 -6.82 6.40
C ALA A 227 -19.14 -5.76 5.51
N LYS A 228 -18.69 -4.50 5.58
CA LYS A 228 -19.21 -3.44 4.70
C LYS A 228 -18.79 -3.66 3.25
N ALA A 229 -17.55 -4.06 2.99
CA ALA A 229 -17.06 -4.34 1.64
C ALA A 229 -17.91 -5.41 0.94
N LEU A 230 -18.28 -6.47 1.66
CA LEU A 230 -19.18 -7.52 1.16
C LEU A 230 -20.60 -7.02 0.86
N GLN A 231 -21.06 -5.95 1.53
CA GLN A 231 -22.36 -5.35 1.25
C GLN A 231 -22.36 -4.47 0.00
N VAL A 232 -21.23 -3.83 -0.33
CA VAL A 232 -21.15 -2.85 -1.42
C VAL A 232 -20.51 -3.40 -2.70
N VAL A 233 -19.97 -4.61 -2.69
CA VAL A 233 -19.53 -5.28 -3.91
C VAL A 233 -20.74 -5.92 -4.61
N LYS A 234 -20.85 -5.68 -5.93
CA LYS A 234 -21.90 -6.29 -6.76
C LYS A 234 -21.78 -7.81 -6.77
N PRO A 235 -22.91 -8.55 -6.83
CA PRO A 235 -22.86 -9.99 -7.12
C PRO A 235 -22.06 -10.27 -8.40
N GLY A 236 -21.09 -11.19 -8.32
CA GLY A 236 -20.15 -11.46 -9.42
C GLY A 236 -19.02 -10.45 -9.56
N GLY A 237 -18.97 -9.43 -8.69
CA GLY A 237 -17.87 -8.47 -8.63
C GLY A 237 -16.63 -9.01 -7.94
N THR A 238 -15.60 -8.17 -7.84
CA THR A 238 -14.31 -8.52 -7.23
C THR A 238 -14.09 -7.70 -5.96
N LEU A 239 -13.73 -8.38 -4.88
CA LEU A 239 -13.26 -7.77 -3.64
C LEU A 239 -11.79 -8.17 -3.42
N VAL A 240 -10.91 -7.19 -3.34
CA VAL A 240 -9.50 -7.39 -2.96
C VAL A 240 -9.32 -6.88 -1.53
N TYR A 241 -8.90 -7.78 -0.64
CA TYR A 241 -8.51 -7.47 0.73
C TYR A 241 -6.99 -7.46 0.83
N SER A 242 -6.41 -6.42 1.39
CA SER A 242 -4.97 -6.31 1.60
C SER A 242 -4.64 -5.61 2.92
N THR A 243 -3.47 -5.92 3.46
CA THR A 243 -2.85 -5.22 4.58
C THR A 243 -1.35 -5.10 4.36
N CYS A 244 -0.69 -4.25 5.12
CA CYS A 244 0.76 -4.26 5.25
C CYS A 244 1.22 -5.06 6.49
N SER A 245 0.43 -6.03 6.95
CA SER A 245 0.73 -6.91 8.06
C SER A 245 1.24 -8.27 7.58
N VAL A 246 2.12 -8.88 8.36
CA VAL A 246 2.55 -10.28 8.17
C VAL A 246 1.79 -11.25 9.10
N LEU A 247 0.92 -10.75 9.97
CA LEU A 247 0.20 -11.57 10.93
C LEU A 247 -1.08 -12.16 10.33
N LYS A 248 -1.29 -13.47 10.46
CA LYS A 248 -2.49 -14.17 9.97
C LYS A 248 -3.76 -13.62 10.58
N SER A 249 -3.70 -13.18 11.85
CA SER A 249 -4.84 -12.60 12.54
C SER A 249 -5.38 -11.30 11.91
N GLU A 250 -4.59 -10.64 11.06
CA GLU A 250 -5.00 -9.46 10.30
C GLU A 250 -5.29 -9.78 8.82
N ASN A 251 -4.99 -10.98 8.35
CA ASN A 251 -5.08 -11.43 6.97
C ASN A 251 -6.03 -12.63 6.86
N GLU A 252 -5.49 -13.84 6.83
CA GLU A 252 -6.25 -15.06 6.57
C GLU A 252 -7.38 -15.29 7.56
N ASP A 253 -7.19 -14.94 8.83
CA ASP A 253 -8.22 -15.10 9.87
C ASP A 253 -9.36 -14.07 9.78
N GLN A 254 -9.23 -13.04 8.92
CA GLN A 254 -10.29 -12.05 8.68
C GLN A 254 -11.19 -12.46 7.52
N VAL A 255 -10.68 -13.26 6.57
CA VAL A 255 -11.35 -13.65 5.33
C VAL A 255 -11.93 -15.05 5.43
#